data_2810e32ce984472a9c1f6a0a3fabfcb1
#
_entry.id   2810e32ce984472a9c1f6a0a3fabfcb1
#
_cell.length_a   1.000
_cell.length_b   1.000
_cell.length_c   1.000
_cell.angle_alpha   90.00
_cell.angle_beta   90.00
_cell.angle_gamma   90.00
#
_symmetry.space_group_name_H-M   'P 1'
#
loop_
_entity.id
_entity.type
_entity.pdbx_description
1 polymer ?
#
loop_
_entity_poly.entity_id
_entity_poly.type
_entity_poly.pdbx_seq_one_letter_code
_entity_poly.pdbx_strand_id
1 'polypeptide(L)'
;MSSTRILTALLLLSASLAPACKAQLGKNVMIPAGSDADHQLNAINAADPSQKLALIDTFAKSNPDPDFQIVADEQYVNYYLNAKQYEKAFEYGEKLFALDPNNYVNAVNMVRAAAEKGDHTKLFTYGEKANSILANYKAAPPPEGTNPDDWSRIRTEKLVSLRDDEDYVEEALIGGAYNAKDPAKRADYLVRFSKMYPNTPESEQALAVAATAYLQAQNRPKMLEVANGVLAKDPDNIDVLLLLADDYSERGEQLDKADTYAKKAVSLADTLKKPDNISDEEWQKKITIQKGWALSSEGQVSLQKKQSAQAVDSLSKASTLLRSNAGLYARNQYRLGFAYLNLKKTAEATKAFTEAASVDSPYRAMAEDKLSELGTAAKTPAHKKPS
;
A
#
# COMPACT_ATOMS: atom_id res chain seq x y z
N MET A 1 -21.60 0.93 -75.01
CA MET A 1 -20.40 1.71 -74.67
C MET A 1 -20.53 2.14 -73.22
N SER A 2 -19.91 1.43 -72.32
CA SER A 2 -19.94 1.76 -70.87
C SER A 2 -18.52 1.56 -70.36
N SER A 3 -17.87 2.67 -70.00
CA SER A 3 -16.51 2.72 -69.53
C SER A 3 -16.48 2.41 -68.03
N THR A 4 -15.89 1.28 -67.65
CA THR A 4 -15.61 0.88 -66.30
C THR A 4 -14.30 1.59 -65.83
N ARG A 5 -14.42 2.52 -64.89
CA ARG A 5 -13.24 3.14 -64.23
C ARG A 5 -12.84 2.25 -63.04
N ILE A 6 -11.67 1.65 -63.14
CA ILE A 6 -10.99 0.94 -62.08
C ILE A 6 -10.34 1.99 -61.19
N LEU A 7 -10.86 2.09 -59.93
CA LEU A 7 -10.27 2.93 -58.90
C LEU A 7 -9.22 2.09 -58.14
N THR A 8 -7.95 2.31 -58.41
CA THR A 8 -6.84 1.71 -57.67
C THR A 8 -6.66 2.48 -56.37
N ALA A 9 -7.10 1.87 -55.23
CA ALA A 9 -6.86 2.40 -53.91
C ALA A 9 -5.41 2.09 -53.48
N LEU A 10 -4.55 3.12 -53.46
CA LEU A 10 -3.24 3.05 -52.86
C LEU A 10 -3.41 3.03 -51.35
N LEU A 11 -3.24 1.87 -50.69
CA LEU A 11 -3.08 1.75 -49.26
C LEU A 11 -1.68 2.22 -48.88
N LEU A 12 -1.57 3.47 -48.42
CA LEU A 12 -0.39 3.96 -47.72
C LEU A 12 -0.33 3.27 -46.34
N LEU A 13 0.48 2.21 -46.26
CA LEU A 13 0.93 1.66 -45.00
C LEU A 13 1.83 2.71 -44.35
N SER A 14 1.29 3.54 -43.45
CA SER A 14 2.07 4.31 -42.51
C SER A 14 2.65 3.35 -41.46
N ALA A 15 3.82 2.79 -41.73
CA ALA A 15 4.65 2.18 -40.71
C ALA A 15 4.98 3.28 -39.71
N SER A 16 4.26 3.31 -38.57
CA SER A 16 4.67 4.05 -37.40
C SER A 16 5.99 3.42 -36.95
N LEU A 17 7.09 4.04 -37.30
CA LEU A 17 8.38 3.82 -36.64
C LEU A 17 8.21 4.23 -35.19
N ALA A 18 7.76 3.31 -34.36
CA ALA A 18 7.98 3.41 -32.93
C ALA A 18 9.50 3.53 -32.75
N PRO A 19 10.01 4.55 -32.06
CA PRO A 19 11.43 4.62 -31.78
C PRO A 19 11.80 3.32 -31.08
N ALA A 20 12.75 2.57 -31.66
CA ALA A 20 13.32 1.40 -31.03
C ALA A 20 13.84 1.86 -29.67
N CYS A 21 13.12 1.52 -28.62
CA CYS A 21 13.52 1.78 -27.24
C CYS A 21 14.82 0.99 -27.05
N LYS A 22 15.96 1.69 -27.13
CA LYS A 22 17.26 1.05 -26.87
C LYS A 22 17.20 0.53 -25.46
N ALA A 23 17.55 -0.73 -25.26
CA ALA A 23 17.67 -1.41 -23.97
C ALA A 23 18.81 -0.78 -23.16
N GLN A 24 18.58 0.36 -22.57
CA GLN A 24 19.58 1.12 -21.81
C GLN A 24 19.01 1.53 -20.47
N LEU A 25 19.85 1.45 -19.44
CA LEU A 25 19.60 1.93 -18.08
C LEU A 25 20.19 3.33 -17.88
N GLY A 26 20.31 4.07 -18.94
CA GLY A 26 20.92 5.37 -19.10
C GLY A 26 21.88 5.43 -20.28
N LYS A 27 22.25 6.64 -20.67
CA LYS A 27 23.24 6.88 -21.72
C LYS A 27 24.65 6.57 -21.21
N ASN A 28 25.44 5.91 -22.03
CA ASN A 28 26.86 5.71 -21.76
C ASN A 28 27.64 6.88 -22.35
N VAL A 29 28.01 7.86 -21.52
CA VAL A 29 28.81 9.01 -21.95
C VAL A 29 30.29 8.61 -21.92
N MET A 30 30.91 8.69 -23.11
CA MET A 30 32.34 8.40 -23.28
C MET A 30 33.17 9.67 -23.10
N ILE A 31 34.03 9.66 -22.08
CA ILE A 31 34.99 10.76 -21.84
C ILE A 31 36.35 10.26 -22.21
N PRO A 32 37.03 10.89 -23.21
CA PRO A 32 38.34 10.45 -23.64
C PRO A 32 39.38 10.60 -22.51
N ALA A 33 40.08 9.53 -22.19
CA ALA A 33 41.12 9.55 -21.18
C ALA A 33 42.21 10.59 -21.50
N GLY A 34 42.63 11.38 -20.50
CA GLY A 34 43.59 12.45 -20.63
C GLY A 34 43.07 13.73 -21.28
N SER A 35 41.75 13.82 -21.57
CA SER A 35 41.14 15.07 -22.02
C SER A 35 40.97 16.05 -20.85
N ASP A 36 40.73 17.34 -21.15
CA ASP A 36 40.46 18.36 -20.16
C ASP A 36 39.23 17.98 -19.30
N ALA A 37 38.21 17.37 -19.90
CA ALA A 37 37.03 16.88 -19.20
C ALA A 37 37.37 15.75 -18.21
N ASP A 38 38.23 14.80 -18.62
CA ASP A 38 38.71 13.72 -17.73
C ASP A 38 39.50 14.28 -16.54
N HIS A 39 40.40 15.22 -16.77
CA HIS A 39 41.16 15.90 -15.72
C HIS A 39 40.24 16.65 -14.72
N GLN A 40 39.22 17.36 -15.25
CA GLN A 40 38.26 18.06 -14.41
C GLN A 40 37.41 17.09 -13.55
N LEU A 41 36.95 15.96 -14.11
CA LEU A 41 36.20 14.94 -13.36
C LEU A 41 37.06 14.29 -12.26
N ASN A 42 38.31 13.98 -12.59
CA ASN A 42 39.26 13.47 -11.62
C ASN A 42 39.46 14.47 -10.46
N ALA A 43 39.53 15.78 -10.77
CA ALA A 43 39.60 16.83 -9.76
C ALA A 43 38.32 16.89 -8.89
N ILE A 44 37.12 16.77 -9.49
CA ILE A 44 35.85 16.74 -8.75
C ILE A 44 35.82 15.53 -7.81
N ASN A 45 36.24 14.35 -8.29
CA ASN A 45 36.21 13.12 -7.49
C ASN A 45 37.19 13.18 -6.30
N ALA A 46 38.34 13.79 -6.48
CA ALA A 46 39.37 13.95 -5.44
C ALA A 46 39.13 15.11 -4.48
N ALA A 47 38.20 16.03 -4.78
CA ALA A 47 38.02 17.28 -4.03
C ALA A 47 37.29 17.06 -2.71
N ASP A 48 37.67 17.90 -1.72
CA ASP A 48 36.90 18.04 -0.50
C ASP A 48 35.50 18.58 -0.74
N PRO A 49 34.48 18.19 0.07
CA PRO A 49 33.09 18.61 -0.11
C PRO A 49 32.91 20.13 -0.28
N SER A 50 33.73 20.96 0.41
CA SER A 50 33.64 22.40 0.31
C SER A 50 34.07 23.00 -1.04
N GLN A 51 34.89 22.28 -1.80
CA GLN A 51 35.39 22.70 -3.13
C GLN A 51 34.62 22.09 -4.28
N LYS A 52 33.92 20.98 -4.02
CA LYS A 52 33.28 20.15 -5.05
C LYS A 52 32.30 20.91 -5.93
N LEU A 53 31.45 21.74 -5.35
CA LEU A 53 30.44 22.49 -6.07
C LEU A 53 31.06 23.45 -7.11
N ALA A 54 32.10 24.19 -6.73
CA ALA A 54 32.77 25.12 -7.63
C ALA A 54 33.46 24.39 -8.81
N LEU A 55 33.98 23.19 -8.57
CA LEU A 55 34.56 22.34 -9.63
C LEU A 55 33.51 21.80 -10.58
N ILE A 56 32.36 21.36 -10.04
CA ILE A 56 31.21 20.93 -10.86
C ILE A 56 30.70 22.08 -11.72
N ASP A 57 30.55 23.29 -11.16
CA ASP A 57 30.17 24.50 -11.89
C ASP A 57 31.17 24.81 -13.03
N THR A 58 32.45 24.62 -12.78
CA THR A 58 33.51 24.82 -13.76
C THR A 58 33.39 23.79 -14.91
N PHE A 59 33.21 22.51 -14.56
CA PHE A 59 33.02 21.43 -15.50
C PHE A 59 31.83 21.68 -16.43
N ALA A 60 30.67 22.00 -15.83
CA ALA A 60 29.42 22.24 -16.56
C ALA A 60 29.55 23.42 -17.56
N LYS A 61 30.22 24.50 -17.16
CA LYS A 61 30.45 25.67 -18.01
C LYS A 61 31.44 25.40 -19.14
N SER A 62 32.49 24.63 -18.87
CA SER A 62 33.54 24.34 -19.85
C SER A 62 33.11 23.29 -20.89
N ASN A 63 32.12 22.47 -20.57
CA ASN A 63 31.67 21.35 -21.37
C ASN A 63 30.15 21.46 -21.67
N PRO A 64 29.72 22.37 -22.58
CA PRO A 64 28.30 22.65 -22.82
C PRO A 64 27.59 21.57 -23.68
N ASP A 65 28.31 20.56 -24.15
CA ASP A 65 27.73 19.44 -24.89
C ASP A 65 26.69 18.69 -24.02
N PRO A 66 25.51 18.30 -24.58
CA PRO A 66 24.48 17.60 -23.84
C PRO A 66 24.95 16.32 -23.13
N ASP A 67 25.87 15.57 -23.71
CA ASP A 67 26.41 14.36 -23.08
C ASP A 67 27.27 14.70 -21.87
N PHE A 68 28.09 15.75 -21.93
CA PHE A 68 28.81 16.22 -20.72
C PHE A 68 27.91 16.89 -19.70
N GLN A 69 26.79 17.50 -20.12
CA GLN A 69 25.79 18.00 -19.17
C GLN A 69 25.12 16.86 -18.39
N ILE A 70 24.92 15.68 -19.00
CA ILE A 70 24.49 14.48 -18.25
C ILE A 70 25.44 14.21 -17.09
N VAL A 71 26.74 14.18 -17.36
CA VAL A 71 27.76 13.94 -16.33
C VAL A 71 27.77 15.04 -15.26
N ALA A 72 27.65 16.31 -15.69
CA ALA A 72 27.57 17.44 -14.75
C ALA A 72 26.36 17.33 -13.83
N ASP A 73 25.17 17.02 -14.38
CA ASP A 73 23.94 16.89 -13.61
C ASP A 73 24.00 15.70 -12.64
N GLU A 74 24.63 14.58 -13.01
CA GLU A 74 24.91 13.46 -12.09
C GLU A 74 25.80 13.90 -10.93
N GLN A 75 26.82 14.70 -11.16
CA GLN A 75 27.69 15.25 -10.10
C GLN A 75 26.92 16.21 -9.19
N TYR A 76 26.05 17.08 -9.73
CA TYR A 76 25.20 17.94 -8.93
C TYR A 76 24.21 17.12 -8.07
N VAL A 77 23.54 16.12 -8.64
CA VAL A 77 22.65 15.23 -7.90
C VAL A 77 23.38 14.61 -6.72
N ASN A 78 24.52 13.99 -6.97
CA ASN A 78 25.32 13.33 -5.92
C ASN A 78 25.79 14.32 -4.85
N TYR A 79 26.24 15.52 -5.25
CA TYR A 79 26.65 16.57 -4.32
C TYR A 79 25.51 17.01 -3.40
N TYR A 80 24.33 17.32 -3.96
CA TYR A 80 23.20 17.82 -3.20
C TYR A 80 22.53 16.73 -2.34
N LEU A 81 22.55 15.47 -2.76
CA LEU A 81 22.15 14.35 -1.92
C LEU A 81 23.03 14.24 -0.67
N ASN A 82 24.36 14.21 -0.85
CA ASN A 82 25.31 14.14 0.25
C ASN A 82 25.20 15.34 1.20
N ALA A 83 24.89 16.52 0.67
CA ALA A 83 24.66 17.75 1.43
C ALA A 83 23.25 17.83 2.04
N LYS A 84 22.38 16.84 1.83
CA LYS A 84 20.96 16.78 2.24
C LYS A 84 20.14 17.99 1.74
N GLN A 85 20.53 18.55 0.60
CA GLN A 85 19.81 19.63 -0.08
C GLN A 85 18.86 19.05 -1.13
N TYR A 86 17.83 18.32 -0.66
CA TYR A 86 16.97 17.48 -1.50
C TYR A 86 16.24 18.25 -2.60
N GLU A 87 15.82 19.50 -2.37
CA GLU A 87 15.17 20.30 -3.42
C GLU A 87 16.07 20.55 -4.61
N LYS A 88 17.36 20.83 -4.35
CA LYS A 88 18.34 20.97 -5.42
C LYS A 88 18.67 19.64 -6.08
N ALA A 89 18.75 18.56 -5.31
CA ALA A 89 18.91 17.23 -5.88
C ALA A 89 17.75 16.89 -6.83
N PHE A 90 16.51 17.21 -6.48
CA PHE A 90 15.36 17.05 -7.40
C PHE A 90 15.48 17.94 -8.64
N GLU A 91 15.87 19.20 -8.48
CA GLU A 91 16.04 20.12 -9.63
C GLU A 91 17.03 19.54 -10.66
N TYR A 92 18.19 19.10 -10.22
CA TYR A 92 19.21 18.55 -11.12
C TYR A 92 18.85 17.14 -11.60
N GLY A 93 18.17 16.33 -10.79
CA GLY A 93 17.63 15.03 -11.21
C GLY A 93 16.61 15.15 -12.33
N GLU A 94 15.74 16.18 -12.31
CA GLU A 94 14.82 16.45 -13.41
C GLU A 94 15.52 16.96 -14.66
N LYS A 95 16.56 17.79 -14.54
CA LYS A 95 17.41 18.19 -15.69
C LYS A 95 18.07 16.97 -16.33
N LEU A 96 18.62 16.08 -15.49
CA LEU A 96 19.21 14.83 -15.93
C LEU A 96 18.20 13.94 -16.66
N PHE A 97 16.97 13.81 -16.17
CA PHE A 97 15.90 13.06 -16.86
C PHE A 97 15.47 13.70 -18.19
N ALA A 98 15.60 15.02 -18.34
CA ALA A 98 15.33 15.68 -19.61
C ALA A 98 16.38 15.30 -20.70
N LEU A 99 17.63 15.07 -20.30
CA LEU A 99 18.73 14.66 -21.18
C LEU A 99 18.81 13.14 -21.36
N ASP A 100 18.52 12.39 -20.30
CA ASP A 100 18.57 10.92 -20.23
C ASP A 100 17.36 10.36 -19.47
N PRO A 101 16.22 10.19 -20.16
CA PRO A 101 14.97 9.74 -19.53
C PRO A 101 15.03 8.34 -18.90
N ASN A 102 15.98 7.51 -19.32
CA ASN A 102 16.14 6.13 -18.85
C ASN A 102 17.29 5.96 -17.84
N ASN A 103 17.78 7.03 -17.24
CA ASN A 103 18.83 6.96 -16.23
C ASN A 103 18.31 6.32 -14.94
N TYR A 104 18.58 5.02 -14.79
CA TYR A 104 18.12 4.24 -13.64
C TYR A 104 18.78 4.70 -12.35
N VAL A 105 20.08 4.98 -12.37
CA VAL A 105 20.84 5.45 -11.20
C VAL A 105 20.26 6.77 -10.68
N ASN A 106 19.93 7.70 -11.59
CA ASN A 106 19.26 8.93 -11.20
C ASN A 106 17.87 8.65 -10.56
N ALA A 107 17.10 7.71 -11.12
CA ALA A 107 15.79 7.37 -10.54
C ALA A 107 15.93 6.85 -9.09
N VAL A 108 16.91 5.98 -8.83
CA VAL A 108 17.23 5.49 -7.49
C VAL A 108 17.68 6.64 -6.57
N ASN A 109 18.54 7.54 -7.06
CA ASN A 109 18.97 8.71 -6.29
C ASN A 109 17.79 9.63 -5.92
N MET A 110 16.82 9.82 -6.82
CA MET A 110 15.61 10.58 -6.54
C MET A 110 14.71 9.87 -5.52
N VAL A 111 14.63 8.53 -5.56
CA VAL A 111 13.95 7.73 -4.52
C VAL A 111 14.62 7.97 -3.15
N ARG A 112 15.96 7.93 -3.09
CA ARG A 112 16.72 8.21 -1.85
C ARG A 112 16.43 9.60 -1.30
N ALA A 113 16.49 10.63 -2.16
CA ALA A 113 16.16 12.00 -1.78
C ALA A 113 14.75 12.13 -1.21
N ALA A 114 13.77 11.49 -1.85
CA ALA A 114 12.37 11.55 -1.45
C ALA A 114 12.12 10.80 -0.13
N ALA A 115 12.74 9.63 0.06
CA ALA A 115 12.65 8.84 1.27
C ALA A 115 13.25 9.59 2.47
N GLU A 116 14.47 10.13 2.34
CA GLU A 116 15.14 10.87 3.40
C GLU A 116 14.41 12.18 3.76
N LYS A 117 13.81 12.84 2.77
CA LYS A 117 12.98 14.02 2.99
C LYS A 117 11.62 13.70 3.60
N GLY A 118 11.13 12.47 3.49
CA GLY A 118 9.77 12.07 3.85
C GLY A 118 8.70 12.55 2.86
N ASP A 119 9.08 12.82 1.61
CA ASP A 119 8.15 13.21 0.54
C ASP A 119 7.58 11.97 -0.17
N HIS A 120 6.52 11.41 0.40
CA HIS A 120 5.92 10.20 -0.13
C HIS A 120 5.39 10.36 -1.56
N THR A 121 4.98 11.56 -1.97
CA THR A 121 4.49 11.80 -3.34
C THR A 121 5.64 11.64 -4.34
N LYS A 122 6.77 12.30 -4.08
CA LYS A 122 7.97 12.17 -4.92
C LYS A 122 8.55 10.75 -4.84
N LEU A 123 8.53 10.13 -3.66
CA LEU A 123 8.98 8.75 -3.46
C LEU A 123 8.29 7.79 -4.44
N PHE A 124 6.96 7.85 -4.51
CA PHE A 124 6.19 7.01 -5.42
C PHE A 124 6.33 7.41 -6.89
N THR A 125 6.49 8.70 -7.19
CA THR A 125 6.75 9.17 -8.56
C THR A 125 8.06 8.61 -9.11
N TYR A 126 9.14 8.73 -8.34
CA TYR A 126 10.45 8.26 -8.78
C TYR A 126 10.60 6.74 -8.66
N GLY A 127 9.95 6.10 -7.68
CA GLY A 127 9.91 4.65 -7.57
C GLY A 127 9.22 3.98 -8.76
N GLU A 128 8.08 4.51 -9.21
CA GLU A 128 7.42 4.05 -10.44
C GLU A 128 8.29 4.25 -11.68
N LYS A 129 9.01 5.37 -11.74
CA LYS A 129 9.96 5.63 -12.82
C LYS A 129 11.11 4.64 -12.82
N ALA A 130 11.72 4.37 -11.66
CA ALA A 130 12.79 3.37 -11.51
C ALA A 130 12.30 1.97 -11.92
N ASN A 131 11.14 1.56 -11.41
CA ASN A 131 10.51 0.28 -11.73
C ASN A 131 10.22 0.15 -13.24
N SER A 132 9.67 1.22 -13.86
CA SER A 132 9.39 1.23 -15.30
C SER A 132 10.66 1.13 -16.15
N ILE A 133 11.72 1.87 -15.82
CA ILE A 133 13.00 1.80 -16.53
C ILE A 133 13.57 0.38 -16.46
N LEU A 134 13.58 -0.22 -15.26
CA LEU A 134 14.10 -1.56 -15.03
C LEU A 134 13.26 -2.64 -15.73
N ALA A 135 11.92 -2.52 -15.68
CA ALA A 135 11.00 -3.43 -16.36
C ALA A 135 11.20 -3.38 -17.88
N ASN A 136 11.36 -2.18 -18.47
CA ASN A 136 11.66 -2.00 -19.88
C ASN A 136 13.00 -2.64 -20.26
N TYR A 137 14.03 -2.50 -19.43
CA TYR A 137 15.33 -3.13 -19.65
C TYR A 137 15.24 -4.66 -19.58
N LYS A 138 14.52 -5.21 -18.58
CA LYS A 138 14.26 -6.65 -18.42
C LYS A 138 13.56 -7.25 -19.64
N ALA A 139 12.63 -6.52 -20.25
CA ALA A 139 11.82 -6.96 -21.40
C ALA A 139 12.47 -6.67 -22.77
N ALA A 140 13.54 -5.90 -22.79
CA ALA A 140 14.13 -5.42 -24.06
C ALA A 140 14.73 -6.56 -24.90
N PRO A 141 14.53 -6.53 -26.23
CA PRO A 141 15.18 -7.44 -27.16
C PRO A 141 16.69 -7.16 -27.24
N PRO A 142 17.49 -8.09 -27.77
CA PRO A 142 18.89 -7.83 -28.04
C PRO A 142 19.08 -6.58 -28.90
N PRO A 143 20.06 -5.70 -28.59
CA PRO A 143 20.44 -4.60 -29.47
C PRO A 143 20.84 -5.12 -30.85
N GLU A 144 20.63 -4.28 -31.87
CA GLU A 144 21.02 -4.62 -33.25
C GLU A 144 22.51 -5.00 -33.34
N GLY A 145 22.79 -6.11 -33.98
CA GLY A 145 24.15 -6.65 -34.10
C GLY A 145 24.67 -7.42 -32.88
N THR A 146 23.87 -7.56 -31.83
CA THR A 146 24.25 -8.32 -30.62
C THR A 146 23.70 -9.73 -30.71
N ASN A 147 24.56 -10.74 -30.44
CA ASN A 147 24.13 -12.14 -30.34
C ASN A 147 23.11 -12.30 -29.16
N PRO A 148 21.99 -13.02 -29.35
CA PRO A 148 20.99 -13.19 -28.29
C PRO A 148 21.52 -13.84 -27.01
N ASP A 149 22.47 -14.80 -27.12
CA ASP A 149 23.05 -15.48 -25.95
C ASP A 149 23.99 -14.52 -25.21
N ASP A 150 24.80 -13.73 -25.92
CA ASP A 150 25.64 -12.69 -25.31
C ASP A 150 24.79 -11.63 -24.64
N TRP A 151 23.70 -11.19 -25.29
CA TRP A 151 22.75 -10.25 -24.68
C TRP A 151 22.14 -10.82 -23.40
N SER A 152 21.73 -12.09 -23.40
CA SER A 152 21.16 -12.75 -22.23
C SER A 152 22.14 -12.74 -21.04
N ARG A 153 23.42 -13.03 -21.32
CA ARG A 153 24.50 -13.01 -20.30
C ARG A 153 24.74 -11.59 -19.79
N ILE A 154 24.96 -10.62 -20.69
CA ILE A 154 25.21 -9.21 -20.35
C ILE A 154 24.06 -8.66 -19.50
N ARG A 155 22.80 -8.90 -19.92
CA ARG A 155 21.60 -8.46 -19.20
C ARG A 155 21.53 -9.07 -17.81
N THR A 156 21.80 -10.37 -17.67
CA THR A 156 21.79 -11.07 -16.38
C THR A 156 22.85 -10.50 -15.44
N GLU A 157 24.10 -10.34 -15.91
CA GLU A 157 25.19 -9.73 -15.13
C GLU A 157 24.82 -8.31 -14.66
N LYS A 158 24.24 -7.50 -15.57
CA LYS A 158 23.80 -6.16 -15.22
C LYS A 158 22.67 -6.15 -14.18
N LEU A 159 21.67 -7.02 -14.32
CA LEU A 159 20.58 -7.13 -13.34
C LEU A 159 21.07 -7.58 -11.97
N VAL A 160 22.03 -8.48 -11.91
CA VAL A 160 22.69 -8.86 -10.65
C VAL A 160 23.39 -7.67 -10.00
N SER A 161 24.06 -6.81 -10.77
CA SER A 161 24.72 -5.62 -10.25
C SER A 161 23.78 -4.52 -9.76
N LEU A 162 22.48 -4.59 -10.10
CA LEU A 162 21.45 -3.62 -9.69
C LEU A 162 20.54 -4.13 -8.60
N ARG A 163 20.76 -5.34 -8.11
CA ARG A 163 19.87 -5.96 -7.10
C ARG A 163 19.72 -5.12 -5.85
N ASP A 164 20.81 -4.64 -5.28
CA ASP A 164 20.78 -3.84 -4.07
C ASP A 164 19.98 -2.52 -4.25
N ASP A 165 20.05 -1.92 -5.44
CA ASP A 165 19.26 -0.74 -5.77
C ASP A 165 17.77 -1.08 -5.98
N GLU A 166 17.46 -2.23 -6.61
CA GLU A 166 16.08 -2.73 -6.77
C GLU A 166 15.45 -3.01 -5.40
N ASP A 167 16.14 -3.75 -4.54
CA ASP A 167 15.71 -4.08 -3.18
C ASP A 167 15.51 -2.80 -2.34
N TYR A 168 16.43 -1.83 -2.42
CA TYR A 168 16.29 -0.55 -1.76
C TYR A 168 15.03 0.22 -2.21
N VAL A 169 14.75 0.27 -3.51
CA VAL A 169 13.57 0.96 -4.04
C VAL A 169 12.29 0.29 -3.52
N GLU A 170 12.23 -1.04 -3.52
CA GLU A 170 11.10 -1.80 -3.00
C GLU A 170 10.87 -1.51 -1.50
N GLU A 171 11.92 -1.63 -0.68
CA GLU A 171 11.85 -1.34 0.76
C GLU A 171 11.45 0.12 1.06
N ALA A 172 11.99 1.08 0.33
CA ALA A 172 11.65 2.49 0.51
C ALA A 172 10.17 2.77 0.17
N LEU A 173 9.65 2.16 -0.89
CA LEU A 173 8.25 2.32 -1.30
C LEU A 173 7.29 1.71 -0.30
N ILE A 174 7.52 0.45 0.11
CA ILE A 174 6.63 -0.20 1.07
C ILE A 174 6.68 0.48 2.44
N GLY A 175 7.87 0.85 2.92
CA GLY A 175 8.05 1.61 4.15
C GLY A 175 7.37 2.98 4.10
N GLY A 176 7.53 3.71 2.98
CA GLY A 176 6.86 4.99 2.75
C GLY A 176 5.34 4.87 2.72
N ALA A 177 4.80 3.79 2.11
CA ALA A 177 3.37 3.53 2.10
C ALA A 177 2.81 3.33 3.51
N TYR A 178 3.44 2.47 4.31
CA TYR A 178 2.99 2.21 5.69
C TYR A 178 3.10 3.45 6.59
N ASN A 179 4.10 4.29 6.40
CA ASN A 179 4.35 5.49 7.19
C ASN A 179 3.48 6.69 6.79
N ALA A 180 2.70 6.61 5.71
CA ALA A 180 1.80 7.67 5.30
C ALA A 180 0.70 7.88 6.36
N LYS A 181 0.63 9.10 6.93
CA LYS A 181 -0.30 9.42 8.02
C LYS A 181 -1.76 9.48 7.57
N ASP A 182 -2.00 9.99 6.37
CA ASP A 182 -3.33 10.08 5.77
C ASP A 182 -3.78 8.69 5.32
N PRO A 183 -4.91 8.14 5.83
CA PRO A 183 -5.38 6.80 5.48
C PRO A 183 -5.67 6.63 3.98
N ALA A 184 -6.21 7.67 3.30
CA ALA A 184 -6.50 7.59 1.87
C ALA A 184 -5.21 7.49 1.06
N LYS A 185 -4.22 8.33 1.37
CA LYS A 185 -2.90 8.27 0.73
C LYS A 185 -2.18 6.98 1.01
N ARG A 186 -2.23 6.49 2.27
CA ARG A 186 -1.67 5.18 2.64
C ARG A 186 -2.25 4.07 1.77
N ALA A 187 -3.58 4.01 1.65
CA ALA A 187 -4.25 3.03 0.81
C ALA A 187 -3.83 3.13 -0.66
N ASP A 188 -3.83 4.35 -1.22
CA ASP A 188 -3.43 4.58 -2.61
C ASP A 188 -1.97 4.15 -2.85
N TYR A 189 -1.03 4.44 -1.93
CA TYR A 189 0.37 4.03 -2.04
C TYR A 189 0.55 2.51 -1.95
N LEU A 190 -0.16 1.83 -1.02
CA LEU A 190 -0.12 0.38 -0.90
C LEU A 190 -0.65 -0.31 -2.18
N VAL A 191 -1.71 0.22 -2.79
CA VAL A 191 -2.21 -0.27 -4.08
C VAL A 191 -1.21 -0.02 -5.21
N ARG A 192 -0.54 1.13 -5.25
CA ARG A 192 0.51 1.42 -6.24
C ARG A 192 1.70 0.48 -6.07
N PHE A 193 2.14 0.26 -4.83
CA PHE A 193 3.18 -0.73 -4.52
C PHE A 193 2.81 -2.12 -5.06
N SER A 194 1.62 -2.61 -4.76
CA SER A 194 1.18 -3.94 -5.21
C SER A 194 1.07 -4.08 -6.72
N LYS A 195 0.88 -2.99 -7.45
CA LYS A 195 0.92 -2.99 -8.92
C LYS A 195 2.34 -3.09 -9.47
N MET A 196 3.32 -2.52 -8.77
CA MET A 196 4.74 -2.60 -9.16
C MET A 196 5.35 -3.96 -8.83
N TYR A 197 4.92 -4.55 -7.70
CA TYR A 197 5.46 -5.82 -7.17
C TYR A 197 4.35 -6.88 -6.97
N PRO A 198 3.64 -7.31 -8.04
CA PRO A 198 2.39 -8.06 -7.90
C PRO A 198 2.54 -9.49 -7.36
N ASN A 199 3.76 -10.01 -7.31
CA ASN A 199 4.05 -11.41 -6.98
C ASN A 199 4.86 -11.55 -5.68
N THR A 200 4.92 -10.51 -4.84
CA THR A 200 5.61 -10.56 -3.55
C THR A 200 4.61 -10.80 -2.41
N PRO A 201 5.03 -11.50 -1.33
CA PRO A 201 4.19 -11.66 -0.13
C PRO A 201 3.78 -10.31 0.47
N GLU A 202 4.66 -9.33 0.41
CA GLU A 202 4.44 -7.96 0.88
C GLU A 202 3.28 -7.29 0.13
N SER A 203 3.12 -7.60 -1.15
CA SER A 203 2.05 -7.08 -2.00
C SER A 203 0.66 -7.57 -1.57
N GLU A 204 0.53 -8.84 -1.22
CA GLU A 204 -0.74 -9.40 -0.74
C GLU A 204 -1.13 -8.78 0.60
N GLN A 205 -0.16 -8.68 1.53
CA GLN A 205 -0.38 -8.02 2.81
C GLN A 205 -0.71 -6.53 2.63
N ALA A 206 -0.01 -5.84 1.72
CA ALA A 206 -0.25 -4.43 1.42
C ALA A 206 -1.68 -4.18 0.95
N LEU A 207 -2.26 -5.05 0.11
CA LEU A 207 -3.63 -4.91 -0.34
C LEU A 207 -4.66 -5.11 0.79
N ALA A 208 -4.45 -6.06 1.70
CA ALA A 208 -5.32 -6.24 2.86
C ALA A 208 -5.31 -4.99 3.78
N VAL A 209 -4.12 -4.42 4.00
CA VAL A 209 -3.97 -3.16 4.75
C VAL A 209 -4.57 -1.97 4.00
N ALA A 210 -4.43 -1.91 2.66
CA ALA A 210 -5.05 -0.87 1.85
C ALA A 210 -6.58 -0.88 1.95
N ALA A 211 -7.22 -2.06 1.94
CA ALA A 211 -8.66 -2.18 2.13
C ALA A 211 -9.08 -1.59 3.49
N THR A 212 -8.37 -1.92 4.57
CA THR A 212 -8.62 -1.34 5.90
C THR A 212 -8.40 0.17 5.93
N ALA A 213 -7.35 0.66 5.28
CA ALA A 213 -7.05 2.09 5.20
C ALA A 213 -8.12 2.87 4.40
N TYR A 214 -8.67 2.30 3.32
CA TYR A 214 -9.81 2.90 2.63
C TYR A 214 -11.07 2.95 3.50
N LEU A 215 -11.32 1.95 4.34
CA LEU A 215 -12.42 2.01 5.31
C LEU A 215 -12.21 3.16 6.30
N GLN A 216 -11.00 3.32 6.85
CA GLN A 216 -10.63 4.42 7.74
C GLN A 216 -10.79 5.79 7.06
N ALA A 217 -10.49 5.87 5.76
CA ALA A 217 -10.69 7.05 4.92
C ALA A 217 -12.15 7.27 4.49
N GLN A 218 -13.09 6.45 4.98
CA GLN A 218 -14.51 6.46 4.61
C GLN A 218 -14.75 6.26 3.09
N ASN A 219 -13.81 5.64 2.40
CA ASN A 219 -13.91 5.31 0.97
C ASN A 219 -14.29 3.84 0.77
N ARG A 220 -15.54 3.52 1.16
CA ARG A 220 -16.08 2.16 1.07
C ARG A 220 -16.04 1.57 -0.35
N PRO A 221 -16.35 2.31 -1.43
CA PRO A 221 -16.26 1.75 -2.77
C PRO A 221 -14.88 1.18 -3.09
N LYS A 222 -13.80 1.92 -2.83
CA LYS A 222 -12.43 1.43 -3.02
C LYS A 222 -12.08 0.31 -2.05
N MET A 223 -12.56 0.38 -0.80
CA MET A 223 -12.39 -0.71 0.17
C MET A 223 -12.96 -2.02 -0.37
N LEU A 224 -14.20 -2.01 -0.86
CA LEU A 224 -14.86 -3.20 -1.43
C LEU A 224 -14.15 -3.70 -2.69
N GLU A 225 -13.70 -2.81 -3.57
CA GLU A 225 -12.95 -3.16 -4.77
C GLU A 225 -11.67 -3.94 -4.41
N VAL A 226 -10.85 -3.36 -3.53
CA VAL A 226 -9.57 -3.97 -3.12
C VAL A 226 -9.82 -5.27 -2.34
N ALA A 227 -10.73 -5.27 -1.38
CA ALA A 227 -11.04 -6.44 -0.55
C ALA A 227 -11.55 -7.63 -1.39
N ASN A 228 -12.46 -7.38 -2.35
CA ASN A 228 -12.92 -8.43 -3.25
C ASN A 228 -11.80 -8.91 -4.20
N GLY A 229 -10.90 -8.02 -4.62
CA GLY A 229 -9.73 -8.37 -5.40
C GLY A 229 -8.77 -9.28 -4.64
N VAL A 230 -8.56 -9.04 -3.34
CA VAL A 230 -7.76 -9.92 -2.46
C VAL A 230 -8.44 -11.29 -2.34
N LEU A 231 -9.73 -11.36 -1.99
CA LEU A 231 -10.44 -12.64 -1.83
C LEU A 231 -10.58 -13.44 -3.13
N ALA A 232 -10.48 -12.80 -4.29
CA ALA A 232 -10.47 -13.51 -5.58
C ALA A 232 -9.15 -14.28 -5.79
N LYS A 233 -8.02 -13.81 -5.22
CA LYS A 233 -6.70 -14.46 -5.29
C LYS A 233 -6.44 -15.38 -4.10
N ASP A 234 -6.73 -14.88 -2.90
CA ASP A 234 -6.61 -15.60 -1.63
C ASP A 234 -7.97 -15.63 -0.91
N PRO A 235 -8.80 -16.65 -1.16
CA PRO A 235 -10.11 -16.79 -0.52
C PRO A 235 -10.03 -17.01 0.99
N ASP A 236 -8.85 -17.32 1.54
CA ASP A 236 -8.60 -17.61 2.94
C ASP A 236 -7.94 -16.45 3.70
N ASN A 237 -7.86 -15.27 3.07
CA ASN A 237 -7.33 -14.08 3.72
C ASN A 237 -8.20 -13.64 4.89
N ILE A 238 -7.79 -14.04 6.10
CA ILE A 238 -8.57 -13.84 7.33
C ILE A 238 -8.82 -12.36 7.61
N ASP A 239 -7.83 -11.48 7.36
CA ASP A 239 -7.96 -10.05 7.65
C ASP A 239 -9.04 -9.39 6.76
N VAL A 240 -9.12 -9.80 5.50
CA VAL A 240 -10.13 -9.30 4.56
C VAL A 240 -11.51 -9.94 4.80
N LEU A 241 -11.55 -11.22 5.17
CA LEU A 241 -12.80 -11.87 5.57
C LEU A 241 -13.43 -11.16 6.77
N LEU A 242 -12.62 -10.82 7.79
CA LEU A 242 -13.04 -10.08 8.98
C LEU A 242 -13.55 -8.68 8.62
N LEU A 243 -12.80 -7.95 7.78
CA LEU A 243 -13.17 -6.62 7.33
C LEU A 243 -14.55 -6.60 6.65
N LEU A 244 -14.77 -7.52 5.71
CA LEU A 244 -16.03 -7.59 4.96
C LEU A 244 -17.18 -8.13 5.80
N ALA A 245 -16.95 -9.13 6.66
CA ALA A 245 -17.96 -9.64 7.59
C ALA A 245 -18.47 -8.52 8.52
N ASP A 246 -17.55 -7.71 9.01
CA ASP A 246 -17.87 -6.61 9.90
C ASP A 246 -18.61 -5.48 9.17
N ASP A 247 -18.13 -5.02 8.02
CA ASP A 247 -18.76 -3.96 7.22
C ASP A 247 -20.21 -4.35 6.81
N TYR A 248 -20.38 -5.55 6.29
CA TYR A 248 -21.70 -6.03 5.88
C TYR A 248 -22.66 -6.20 7.06
N SER A 249 -22.18 -6.76 8.18
CA SER A 249 -23.01 -6.96 9.36
C SER A 249 -23.45 -5.65 10.02
N GLU A 250 -22.56 -4.66 10.12
CA GLU A 250 -22.89 -3.34 10.66
C GLU A 250 -23.96 -2.62 9.83
N ARG A 251 -23.90 -2.75 8.52
CA ARG A 251 -24.85 -2.10 7.60
C ARG A 251 -26.14 -2.88 7.41
N GLY A 252 -26.22 -4.12 7.88
CA GLY A 252 -27.35 -5.01 7.59
C GLY A 252 -27.42 -5.42 6.11
N GLU A 253 -26.31 -5.34 5.39
CA GLU A 253 -26.18 -5.69 3.99
C GLU A 253 -25.59 -7.09 3.82
N GLN A 254 -25.99 -7.84 2.79
CA GLN A 254 -25.41 -9.15 2.43
C GLN A 254 -25.18 -10.07 3.65
N LEU A 255 -26.16 -10.13 4.58
CA LEU A 255 -26.02 -10.81 5.87
C LEU A 255 -25.61 -12.29 5.79
N ASP A 256 -26.04 -13.01 4.74
CA ASP A 256 -25.65 -14.41 4.56
C ASP A 256 -24.16 -14.52 4.15
N LYS A 257 -23.68 -13.57 3.38
CA LYS A 257 -22.25 -13.48 3.01
C LYS A 257 -21.40 -13.08 4.21
N ALA A 258 -21.87 -12.10 5.02
CA ALA A 258 -21.24 -11.72 6.27
C ALA A 258 -21.10 -12.90 7.25
N ASP A 259 -22.17 -13.68 7.41
CA ASP A 259 -22.19 -14.90 8.23
C ASP A 259 -21.18 -15.95 7.73
N THR A 260 -21.16 -16.18 6.41
CA THR A 260 -20.22 -17.11 5.78
C THR A 260 -18.77 -16.68 6.03
N TYR A 261 -18.45 -15.39 5.85
CA TYR A 261 -17.12 -14.86 6.05
C TYR A 261 -16.68 -14.91 7.52
N ALA A 262 -17.59 -14.55 8.45
CA ALA A 262 -17.32 -14.63 9.88
C ALA A 262 -17.01 -16.08 10.32
N LYS A 263 -17.84 -17.05 9.94
CA LYS A 263 -17.64 -18.48 10.25
C LYS A 263 -16.34 -19.02 9.64
N LYS A 264 -16.03 -18.64 8.40
CA LYS A 264 -14.76 -19.01 7.76
C LYS A 264 -13.58 -18.44 8.52
N ALA A 265 -13.63 -17.18 8.95
CA ALA A 265 -12.58 -16.56 9.75
C ALA A 265 -12.41 -17.25 11.12
N VAL A 266 -13.49 -17.68 11.79
CA VAL A 266 -13.40 -18.51 13.02
C VAL A 266 -12.64 -19.81 12.76
N SER A 267 -12.99 -20.53 11.69
CA SER A 267 -12.33 -21.79 11.32
C SER A 267 -10.86 -21.60 10.97
N LEU A 268 -10.52 -20.54 10.22
CA LEU A 268 -9.14 -20.22 9.86
C LEU A 268 -8.31 -19.87 11.09
N ALA A 269 -8.86 -19.11 12.04
CA ALA A 269 -8.17 -18.79 13.28
C ALA A 269 -7.75 -20.03 14.09
N ASP A 270 -8.44 -21.16 13.93
CA ASP A 270 -8.11 -22.42 14.60
C ASP A 270 -7.07 -23.29 13.82
N THR A 271 -6.86 -23.01 12.53
CA THR A 271 -6.08 -23.88 11.62
C THR A 271 -4.88 -23.20 10.98
N LEU A 272 -4.82 -21.85 10.97
CA LEU A 272 -3.71 -21.11 10.40
C LEU A 272 -2.39 -21.43 11.10
N LYS A 273 -1.37 -21.66 10.30
CA LYS A 273 -0.01 -21.88 10.79
C LYS A 273 0.66 -20.54 11.14
N LYS A 274 1.41 -20.56 12.24
CA LYS A 274 2.20 -19.42 12.66
C LYS A 274 3.33 -19.16 11.65
N PRO A 275 3.51 -17.92 11.17
CA PRO A 275 4.71 -17.52 10.41
C PRO A 275 5.96 -17.60 11.29
N ASP A 276 7.12 -17.90 10.66
CA ASP A 276 8.38 -18.08 11.39
C ASP A 276 8.91 -16.80 12.04
N ASN A 277 8.55 -15.64 11.50
CA ASN A 277 9.02 -14.32 11.91
C ASN A 277 8.22 -13.67 13.05
N ILE A 278 7.27 -14.37 13.66
CA ILE A 278 6.46 -13.87 14.78
C ILE A 278 6.61 -14.77 16.00
N SER A 279 6.63 -14.21 17.20
CA SER A 279 6.67 -14.97 18.46
C SER A 279 5.37 -15.74 18.71
N ASP A 280 5.43 -16.82 19.50
CA ASP A 280 4.24 -17.59 19.87
C ASP A 280 3.22 -16.75 20.62
N GLU A 281 3.67 -15.86 21.50
CA GLU A 281 2.79 -14.98 22.27
C GLU A 281 2.05 -13.99 21.37
N GLU A 282 2.76 -13.32 20.46
CA GLU A 282 2.17 -12.38 19.51
C GLU A 282 1.21 -13.07 18.55
N TRP A 283 1.58 -14.27 18.09
CA TRP A 283 0.71 -15.08 17.25
C TRP A 283 -0.57 -15.48 17.96
N GLN A 284 -0.49 -16.03 19.18
CA GLN A 284 -1.65 -16.41 19.96
C GLN A 284 -2.55 -15.21 20.26
N LYS A 285 -1.96 -14.06 20.59
CA LYS A 285 -2.71 -12.81 20.77
C LYS A 285 -3.43 -12.39 19.49
N LYS A 286 -2.76 -12.40 18.35
CA LYS A 286 -3.34 -12.06 17.05
C LYS A 286 -4.53 -12.96 16.73
N ILE A 287 -4.34 -14.27 16.74
CA ILE A 287 -5.38 -15.26 16.41
C ILE A 287 -6.56 -15.17 17.38
N THR A 288 -6.31 -14.99 18.67
CA THR A 288 -7.37 -14.82 19.68
C THR A 288 -8.23 -13.60 19.38
N ILE A 289 -7.61 -12.46 19.03
CA ILE A 289 -8.34 -11.24 18.67
C ILE A 289 -9.12 -11.45 17.35
N GLN A 290 -8.54 -12.05 16.34
CA GLN A 290 -9.20 -12.32 15.06
C GLN A 290 -10.42 -13.22 15.25
N LYS A 291 -10.29 -14.31 16.02
CA LYS A 291 -11.42 -15.19 16.37
C LYS A 291 -12.51 -14.46 17.14
N GLY A 292 -12.13 -13.64 18.11
CA GLY A 292 -13.07 -12.79 18.85
C GLY A 292 -13.81 -11.80 17.96
N TRP A 293 -13.10 -11.18 17.01
CA TRP A 293 -13.70 -10.26 16.05
C TRP A 293 -14.69 -10.98 15.12
N ALA A 294 -14.31 -12.15 14.58
CA ALA A 294 -15.20 -12.99 13.78
C ALA A 294 -16.50 -13.34 14.50
N LEU A 295 -16.39 -13.82 15.75
CA LEU A 295 -17.57 -14.13 16.59
C LEU A 295 -18.42 -12.89 16.89
N SER A 296 -17.80 -11.72 17.07
CA SER A 296 -18.52 -10.46 17.25
C SER A 296 -19.31 -10.06 16.00
N SER A 297 -18.74 -10.28 14.80
CA SER A 297 -19.42 -10.03 13.52
C SER A 297 -20.57 -11.04 13.31
N GLU A 298 -20.37 -12.31 13.63
CA GLU A 298 -21.43 -13.33 13.61
C GLU A 298 -22.60 -12.96 14.54
N GLY A 299 -22.27 -12.49 15.76
CA GLY A 299 -23.27 -11.98 16.70
C GLY A 299 -24.03 -10.78 16.18
N GLN A 300 -23.36 -9.85 15.48
CA GLN A 300 -23.99 -8.71 14.82
C GLN A 300 -24.91 -9.15 13.68
N VAL A 301 -24.50 -10.11 12.85
CA VAL A 301 -25.38 -10.73 11.84
C VAL A 301 -26.63 -11.30 12.49
N SER A 302 -26.49 -12.03 13.61
CA SER A 302 -27.62 -12.60 14.35
C SER A 302 -28.56 -11.52 14.91
N LEU A 303 -28.01 -10.39 15.38
CA LEU A 303 -28.82 -9.23 15.80
C LEU A 303 -29.63 -8.66 14.64
N GLN A 304 -29.01 -8.44 13.48
CA GLN A 304 -29.67 -7.95 12.26
C GLN A 304 -30.78 -8.90 11.78
N LYS A 305 -30.58 -10.21 11.92
CA LYS A 305 -31.56 -11.25 11.59
C LYS A 305 -32.59 -11.46 12.71
N LYS A 306 -32.58 -10.65 13.78
CA LYS A 306 -33.46 -10.75 14.99
C LYS A 306 -33.35 -12.08 15.70
N GLN A 307 -32.22 -12.76 15.64
CA GLN A 307 -31.89 -14.02 16.31
C GLN A 307 -31.15 -13.76 17.63
N SER A 308 -31.79 -13.04 18.55
CA SER A 308 -31.14 -12.47 19.74
C SER A 308 -30.50 -13.51 20.66
N ALA A 309 -31.02 -14.72 20.75
CA ALA A 309 -30.42 -15.79 21.57
C ALA A 309 -29.07 -16.27 20.96
N GLN A 310 -29.00 -16.41 19.64
CA GLN A 310 -27.76 -16.74 18.93
C GLN A 310 -26.76 -15.59 19.04
N ALA A 311 -27.22 -14.34 18.91
CA ALA A 311 -26.38 -13.16 19.10
C ALA A 311 -25.73 -13.17 20.52
N VAL A 312 -26.49 -13.47 21.59
CA VAL A 312 -25.90 -13.57 22.93
C VAL A 312 -24.84 -14.65 23.02
N ASP A 313 -25.05 -15.82 22.41
CA ASP A 313 -24.05 -16.91 22.42
C ASP A 313 -22.73 -16.46 21.75
N SER A 314 -22.79 -15.97 20.50
CA SER A 314 -21.59 -15.56 19.75
C SER A 314 -20.89 -14.36 20.41
N LEU A 315 -21.64 -13.32 20.85
CA LEU A 315 -21.08 -12.13 21.48
C LEU A 315 -20.48 -12.42 22.87
N SER A 316 -21.06 -13.35 23.62
CA SER A 316 -20.52 -13.76 24.94
C SER A 316 -19.19 -14.50 24.78
N LYS A 317 -19.07 -15.38 23.78
CA LYS A 317 -17.79 -16.03 23.42
C LYS A 317 -16.75 -15.00 22.97
N ALA A 318 -17.15 -14.06 22.12
CA ALA A 318 -16.30 -12.96 21.65
C ALA A 318 -15.77 -12.10 22.81
N SER A 319 -16.61 -11.82 23.82
CA SER A 319 -16.23 -11.00 24.99
C SER A 319 -14.99 -11.53 25.72
N THR A 320 -14.84 -12.83 25.81
CA THR A 320 -13.70 -13.46 26.49
C THR A 320 -12.40 -13.27 25.67
N LEU A 321 -12.50 -13.39 24.33
CA LEU A 321 -11.37 -13.34 23.42
C LEU A 321 -10.88 -11.91 23.14
N LEU A 322 -11.77 -10.92 23.27
CA LEU A 322 -11.48 -9.54 22.91
C LEU A 322 -10.95 -8.67 24.07
N ARG A 323 -10.79 -9.19 25.28
CA ARG A 323 -10.37 -8.40 26.47
C ARG A 323 -9.05 -7.65 26.26
N SER A 324 -8.14 -8.18 25.47
CA SER A 324 -6.85 -7.54 25.15
C SER A 324 -6.94 -6.44 24.09
N ASN A 325 -8.10 -6.26 23.42
CA ASN A 325 -8.34 -5.21 22.43
C ASN A 325 -9.51 -4.33 22.88
N ALA A 326 -9.19 -3.22 23.52
CA ALA A 326 -10.17 -2.33 24.16
C ALA A 326 -11.29 -1.87 23.21
N GLY A 327 -10.95 -1.48 21.96
CA GLY A 327 -11.93 -0.99 21.00
C GLY A 327 -12.91 -2.07 20.52
N LEU A 328 -12.40 -3.23 20.15
CA LEU A 328 -13.24 -4.36 19.74
C LEU A 328 -14.07 -4.90 20.92
N TYR A 329 -13.50 -4.93 22.14
CA TYR A 329 -14.20 -5.34 23.34
C TYR A 329 -15.38 -4.42 23.65
N ALA A 330 -15.17 -3.11 23.67
CA ALA A 330 -16.24 -2.12 23.93
C ALA A 330 -17.38 -2.24 22.91
N ARG A 331 -17.04 -2.35 21.63
CA ARG A 331 -18.03 -2.58 20.56
C ARG A 331 -18.83 -3.86 20.76
N ASN A 332 -18.13 -4.94 21.08
CA ASN A 332 -18.78 -6.23 21.33
C ASN A 332 -19.71 -6.17 22.55
N GLN A 333 -19.30 -5.52 23.63
CA GLN A 333 -20.15 -5.34 24.79
C GLN A 333 -21.38 -4.48 24.49
N TYR A 334 -21.23 -3.44 23.69
CA TYR A 334 -22.34 -2.62 23.23
C TYR A 334 -23.36 -3.45 22.42
N ARG A 335 -22.91 -4.28 21.48
CA ARG A 335 -23.75 -5.23 20.72
C ARG A 335 -24.43 -6.23 21.64
N LEU A 336 -23.71 -6.78 22.62
CA LEU A 336 -24.22 -7.74 23.59
C LEU A 336 -25.32 -7.12 24.45
N GLY A 337 -25.19 -5.85 24.85
CA GLY A 337 -26.24 -5.11 25.55
C GLY A 337 -27.54 -5.07 24.75
N PHE A 338 -27.50 -4.81 23.45
CA PHE A 338 -28.69 -4.87 22.59
C PHE A 338 -29.26 -6.28 22.45
N ALA A 339 -28.41 -7.30 22.35
CA ALA A 339 -28.87 -8.69 22.28
C ALA A 339 -29.68 -9.06 23.53
N TYR A 340 -29.22 -8.65 24.72
CA TYR A 340 -29.95 -8.85 25.99
C TYR A 340 -31.24 -8.02 26.08
N LEU A 341 -31.22 -6.75 25.60
CA LEU A 341 -32.47 -5.94 25.57
C LEU A 341 -33.55 -6.60 24.69
N ASN A 342 -33.19 -7.11 23.55
CA ASN A 342 -34.11 -7.81 22.66
C ASN A 342 -34.72 -9.06 23.31
N LEU A 343 -34.02 -9.68 24.27
CA LEU A 343 -34.51 -10.80 25.09
C LEU A 343 -35.21 -10.36 26.40
N LYS A 344 -35.38 -9.04 26.60
CA LYS A 344 -35.94 -8.44 27.83
C LYS A 344 -35.13 -8.74 29.11
N LYS A 345 -33.82 -9.01 28.95
CA LYS A 345 -32.88 -9.26 30.02
C LYS A 345 -32.18 -7.95 30.40
N THR A 346 -32.92 -7.05 31.08
CA THR A 346 -32.49 -5.67 31.36
C THR A 346 -31.26 -5.63 32.27
N ALA A 347 -31.16 -6.52 33.29
CA ALA A 347 -30.01 -6.54 34.19
C ALA A 347 -28.71 -6.89 33.46
N GLU A 348 -28.74 -7.91 32.59
CA GLU A 348 -27.61 -8.35 31.79
C GLU A 348 -27.24 -7.27 30.73
N ALA A 349 -28.24 -6.62 30.13
CA ALA A 349 -28.04 -5.51 29.21
C ALA A 349 -27.34 -4.33 29.91
N THR A 350 -27.80 -3.95 31.12
CA THR A 350 -27.14 -2.89 31.92
C THR A 350 -25.68 -3.24 32.19
N LYS A 351 -25.40 -4.49 32.59
CA LYS A 351 -24.01 -4.93 32.81
C LYS A 351 -23.16 -4.80 31.56
N ALA A 352 -23.66 -5.25 30.40
CA ALA A 352 -22.91 -5.18 29.12
C ALA A 352 -22.65 -3.72 28.68
N PHE A 353 -23.65 -2.83 28.82
CA PHE A 353 -23.42 -1.40 28.50
C PHE A 353 -22.48 -0.74 29.51
N THR A 354 -22.50 -1.13 30.81
CA THR A 354 -21.53 -0.63 31.80
C THR A 354 -20.11 -1.03 31.44
N GLU A 355 -19.89 -2.27 30.99
CA GLU A 355 -18.58 -2.71 30.48
C GLU A 355 -18.15 -1.92 29.23
N ALA A 356 -19.06 -1.67 28.29
CA ALA A 356 -18.77 -0.85 27.13
C ALA A 356 -18.40 0.60 27.49
N ALA A 357 -19.13 1.20 28.44
CA ALA A 357 -18.92 2.56 28.94
C ALA A 357 -17.60 2.71 29.74
N SER A 358 -17.10 1.64 30.35
CA SER A 358 -15.85 1.66 31.11
C SER A 358 -14.60 1.79 30.26
N VAL A 359 -14.71 1.56 28.94
CA VAL A 359 -13.60 1.56 27.99
C VAL A 359 -13.53 2.90 27.27
N ASP A 360 -12.32 3.45 27.15
CA ASP A 360 -12.10 4.65 26.31
C ASP A 360 -12.18 4.29 24.84
N SER A 361 -13.35 4.52 24.25
CA SER A 361 -13.68 4.13 22.89
C SER A 361 -14.84 4.97 22.36
N PRO A 362 -15.09 4.98 21.03
CA PRO A 362 -16.28 5.62 20.46
C PRO A 362 -17.61 5.09 20.99
N TYR A 363 -17.63 3.92 21.61
CA TYR A 363 -18.83 3.30 22.15
C TYR A 363 -19.16 3.75 23.58
N ARG A 364 -18.24 4.48 24.27
CA ARG A 364 -18.45 4.96 25.65
C ARG A 364 -19.72 5.82 25.75
N ALA A 365 -19.77 6.93 25.02
CA ALA A 365 -20.90 7.85 25.06
C ALA A 365 -22.23 7.16 24.67
N MET A 366 -22.18 6.34 23.63
CA MET A 366 -23.37 5.58 23.18
C MET A 366 -23.88 4.60 24.25
N ALA A 367 -22.99 3.97 25.02
CA ALA A 367 -23.34 3.06 26.10
C ALA A 367 -23.88 3.83 27.32
N GLU A 368 -23.31 4.98 27.68
CA GLU A 368 -23.79 5.87 28.74
C GLU A 368 -25.21 6.37 28.45
N ASP A 369 -25.51 6.73 27.23
CA ASP A 369 -26.85 7.13 26.77
C ASP A 369 -27.86 5.96 27.00
N LYS A 370 -27.49 4.73 26.63
CA LYS A 370 -28.34 3.56 26.85
C LYS A 370 -28.54 3.23 28.31
N LEU A 371 -27.52 3.41 29.13
CA LEU A 371 -27.66 3.26 30.60
C LEU A 371 -28.61 4.29 31.20
N SER A 372 -28.57 5.54 30.74
CA SER A 372 -29.47 6.61 31.15
C SER A 372 -30.93 6.27 30.78
N GLU A 373 -31.16 5.83 29.52
CA GLU A 373 -32.48 5.39 29.06
C GLU A 373 -33.05 4.26 29.96
N LEU A 374 -32.22 3.27 30.29
CA LEU A 374 -32.63 2.15 31.14
C LEU A 374 -32.91 2.58 32.60
N GLY A 375 -32.11 3.50 33.15
CA GLY A 375 -32.29 4.06 34.49
C GLY A 375 -33.56 4.92 34.60
N THR A 376 -33.94 5.66 33.57
CA THR A 376 -35.19 6.43 33.52
C THR A 376 -36.42 5.51 33.35
N ALA A 377 -36.32 4.46 32.52
CA ALA A 377 -37.37 3.47 32.32
C ALA A 377 -37.69 2.71 33.60
N ALA A 378 -36.69 2.41 34.44
CA ALA A 378 -36.86 1.75 35.72
C ALA A 378 -37.56 2.63 36.80
N LYS A 379 -37.50 3.96 36.62
CA LYS A 379 -38.15 4.94 37.54
C LYS A 379 -39.59 5.31 37.16
N THR A 380 -40.05 4.91 35.97
CA THR A 380 -41.44 5.19 35.53
C THR A 380 -42.34 4.05 36.02
N PRO A 381 -43.29 4.26 37.01
CA PRO A 381 -44.18 3.22 37.48
C PRO A 381 -45.05 2.75 36.29
N ALA A 382 -45.23 1.43 36.19
CA ALA A 382 -46.19 0.86 35.26
C ALA A 382 -47.58 1.47 35.53
N HIS A 383 -48.13 2.25 34.61
CA HIS A 383 -49.49 2.72 34.67
C HIS A 383 -50.42 1.50 34.79
N LYS A 384 -50.96 1.27 36.01
CA LYS A 384 -52.09 0.37 36.19
C LYS A 384 -53.22 0.88 35.29
N LYS A 385 -53.67 0.06 34.35
CA LYS A 385 -54.93 0.29 33.64
C LYS A 385 -56.04 0.32 34.66
N PRO A 386 -56.91 1.34 34.68
CA PRO A 386 -58.11 1.27 35.52
C PRO A 386 -59.01 0.14 35.03
N SER A 387 -59.52 -0.61 35.99
CA SER A 387 -60.53 -1.64 35.85
C SER A 387 -61.87 -1.12 35.35
#